data_eb7680e24ab480c5d9a352a9024666ae
#
_entry.id   eb7680e24ab480c5d9a352a9024666ae
#
_cell.length_a   1.000
_cell.length_b   1.000
_cell.length_c   1.000
_cell.angle_alpha   90.00
_cell.angle_beta   90.00
_cell.angle_gamma   90.00
#
_symmetry.space_group_name_H-M   'P 1'
#
loop_
_entity.id
_entity.type
_entity.pdbx_description
1 polymer ?
#
loop_
_entity_poly.entity_id
_entity_poly.type
_entity_poly.pdbx_seq_one_letter_code
_entity_poly.pdbx_strand_id
1 'polypeptide(L)'
;VDEDFDDDIEDFDPVPEPPPSPVGQDERRMQVRAYNHWASLLGEFDLPLVADLDPDALPDFGPYSVLLDLTGDIDDPQLRFVGRELASEAGLTGACPALLSAVPGRSVLSRITDHYLQILANQAPIGFEAEFTGASGAALLYRGILLPYSSDRQTVDFIYGVINWKEIADQHIADELLLAIDQSLAMPEEADSGSERTLETAETL
;
A
#
# COMPACT_ATOMS: atom_id res chain seq x y z
N VAL A 1 12.02 -53.60 37.52
CA VAL A 1 11.77 -52.19 37.85
C VAL A 1 11.61 -51.49 36.52
N ASP A 2 10.34 -51.45 36.09
CA ASP A 2 9.87 -50.77 34.90
C ASP A 2 9.65 -49.30 35.30
N GLU A 3 10.37 -48.37 34.68
CA GLU A 3 10.11 -46.96 34.79
C GLU A 3 9.26 -46.55 33.56
N ASP A 4 7.96 -46.36 33.79
CA ASP A 4 7.04 -45.73 32.87
C ASP A 4 7.42 -44.26 32.70
N PHE A 5 7.86 -43.87 31.52
CA PHE A 5 7.96 -42.47 31.09
C PHE A 5 6.57 -42.07 30.55
N ASP A 6 5.82 -41.34 31.38
CA ASP A 6 4.66 -40.60 30.94
C ASP A 6 5.13 -39.44 30.02
N ASP A 7 4.81 -39.57 28.74
CA ASP A 7 5.08 -38.57 27.72
C ASP A 7 3.92 -37.55 27.73
N ASP A 8 4.04 -36.53 28.62
CA ASP A 8 3.13 -35.39 28.65
C ASP A 8 3.30 -34.57 27.34
N ILE A 9 2.57 -34.96 26.31
CA ILE A 9 2.37 -34.13 25.12
C ILE A 9 1.49 -32.95 25.55
N GLU A 10 2.12 -31.81 25.86
CA GLU A 10 1.42 -30.54 26.01
C GLU A 10 0.72 -30.20 24.68
N ASP A 11 -0.59 -30.32 24.72
CA ASP A 11 -1.50 -29.93 23.63
C ASP A 11 -1.37 -28.41 23.45
N PHE A 12 -0.53 -27.99 22.50
CA PHE A 12 -0.36 -26.58 22.12
C PHE A 12 -1.65 -26.15 21.43
N ASP A 13 -2.57 -25.53 22.17
CA ASP A 13 -3.70 -24.82 21.58
C ASP A 13 -3.17 -23.78 20.57
N PRO A 14 -3.63 -23.83 19.31
CA PRO A 14 -3.20 -22.83 18.32
C PRO A 14 -3.63 -21.44 18.79
N VAL A 15 -2.63 -20.57 18.99
CA VAL A 15 -2.88 -19.15 19.29
C VAL A 15 -3.75 -18.59 18.15
N PRO A 16 -4.94 -18.03 18.45
CA PRO A 16 -5.81 -17.51 17.41
C PRO A 16 -5.08 -16.43 16.62
N GLU A 17 -5.04 -16.60 15.30
CA GLU A 17 -4.47 -15.57 14.40
C GLU A 17 -5.19 -14.24 14.65
N PRO A 18 -4.45 -13.14 14.77
CA PRO A 18 -5.05 -11.83 14.92
C PRO A 18 -5.97 -11.53 13.73
N PRO A 19 -7.09 -10.84 13.92
CA PRO A 19 -8.01 -10.53 12.85
C PRO A 19 -7.29 -9.81 11.71
N PRO A 20 -7.65 -10.07 10.44
CA PRO A 20 -6.97 -9.48 9.30
C PRO A 20 -7.01 -7.96 9.40
N SER A 21 -5.82 -7.36 9.37
CA SER A 21 -5.65 -5.90 9.33
C SER A 21 -6.40 -5.36 8.11
N PRO A 22 -7.10 -4.21 8.19
CA PRO A 22 -7.83 -3.64 7.06
C PRO A 22 -6.94 -3.25 5.86
N VAL A 23 -5.62 -3.27 6.03
CA VAL A 23 -4.63 -3.14 4.96
C VAL A 23 -4.31 -4.52 4.42
N GLY A 24 -4.56 -4.75 3.12
CA GLY A 24 -4.49 -6.05 2.48
C GLY A 24 -3.15 -6.77 2.68
N GLN A 25 -3.21 -8.09 2.85
CA GLN A 25 -2.02 -8.93 3.04
C GLN A 25 -1.05 -8.87 1.83
N ASP A 26 -1.56 -8.57 0.62
CA ASP A 26 -0.74 -8.45 -0.59
C ASP A 26 0.20 -7.23 -0.55
N GLU A 27 -0.20 -6.16 0.11
CA GLU A 27 0.59 -4.94 0.28
C GLU A 27 1.79 -5.16 1.21
N ARG A 28 1.62 -5.90 2.31
CA ARG A 28 2.76 -6.33 3.15
C ARG A 28 3.71 -7.26 2.40
N ARG A 29 3.16 -8.14 1.57
CA ARG A 29 3.97 -9.07 0.77
C ARG A 29 4.84 -8.36 -0.26
N MET A 30 4.36 -7.25 -0.83
CA MET A 30 5.15 -6.44 -1.77
C MET A 30 6.44 -5.92 -1.12
N GLN A 31 6.36 -5.35 0.07
CA GLN A 31 7.53 -4.84 0.80
C GLN A 31 8.49 -5.94 1.24
N VAL A 32 7.94 -7.08 1.66
CA VAL A 32 8.75 -8.27 1.97
C VAL A 32 9.48 -8.78 0.72
N ARG A 33 8.84 -8.79 -0.43
CA ARG A 33 9.48 -9.19 -1.70
C ARG A 33 10.57 -8.21 -2.11
N ALA A 34 10.32 -6.90 -1.98
CA ALA A 34 11.32 -5.87 -2.23
C ALA A 34 12.53 -6.01 -1.30
N TYR A 35 12.29 -6.26 -0.02
CA TYR A 35 13.35 -6.53 0.95
C TYR A 35 14.15 -7.79 0.61
N ASN A 36 13.47 -8.88 0.28
CA ASN A 36 14.13 -10.15 -0.08
C ASN A 36 14.96 -10.02 -1.36
N HIS A 37 14.48 -9.25 -2.34
CA HIS A 37 15.25 -8.92 -3.53
C HIS A 37 16.51 -8.14 -3.16
N TRP A 38 16.39 -7.06 -2.38
CA TRP A 38 17.51 -6.28 -1.89
C TRP A 38 18.53 -7.16 -1.13
N ALA A 39 18.05 -7.98 -0.20
CA ALA A 39 18.88 -8.88 0.59
C ALA A 39 19.63 -9.90 -0.28
N SER A 40 19.01 -10.36 -1.38
CA SER A 40 19.65 -11.30 -2.32
C SER A 40 20.83 -10.69 -3.09
N LEU A 41 20.88 -9.35 -3.21
CA LEU A 41 21.95 -8.61 -3.89
C LEU A 41 23.14 -8.27 -2.98
N LEU A 42 23.00 -8.45 -1.67
CA LEU A 42 24.06 -8.10 -0.69
C LEU A 42 25.35 -8.92 -0.90
N GLY A 43 25.19 -10.24 -1.13
CA GLY A 43 26.32 -11.16 -1.11
C GLY A 43 27.03 -11.15 0.25
N GLU A 44 28.32 -10.81 0.27
CA GLU A 44 29.13 -10.69 1.48
C GLU A 44 29.31 -9.23 1.96
N PHE A 45 28.54 -8.30 1.41
CA PHE A 45 28.61 -6.87 1.67
C PHE A 45 27.40 -6.38 2.46
N ASP A 46 27.54 -5.23 3.12
CA ASP A 46 26.45 -4.59 3.86
C ASP A 46 25.51 -3.80 2.94
N LEU A 47 25.97 -3.39 1.76
CA LEU A 47 25.22 -2.62 0.78
C LEU A 47 25.30 -3.25 -0.61
N PRO A 48 24.18 -3.42 -1.32
CA PRO A 48 24.19 -3.88 -2.70
C PRO A 48 24.56 -2.73 -3.65
N LEU A 49 25.10 -3.07 -4.83
CA LEU A 49 25.38 -2.08 -5.86
C LEU A 49 24.07 -1.65 -6.54
N VAL A 50 23.93 -0.35 -6.80
CA VAL A 50 22.83 0.19 -7.56
C VAL A 50 22.86 -0.30 -9.03
N ALA A 51 24.04 -0.67 -9.54
CA ALA A 51 24.20 -1.24 -10.88
C ALA A 51 23.56 -2.63 -11.05
N ASP A 52 23.32 -3.35 -9.93
CA ASP A 52 22.66 -4.65 -9.92
C ASP A 52 21.13 -4.53 -9.81
N LEU A 53 20.58 -3.31 -9.68
CA LEU A 53 19.16 -3.03 -9.60
C LEU A 53 18.62 -2.62 -10.97
N ASP A 54 17.66 -3.37 -11.48
CA ASP A 54 16.88 -3.03 -12.67
C ASP A 54 15.38 -2.95 -12.29
N PRO A 55 14.86 -1.76 -11.97
CA PRO A 55 13.45 -1.60 -11.57
C PRO A 55 12.44 -2.02 -12.64
N ASP A 56 12.79 -1.90 -13.93
CA ASP A 56 11.91 -2.29 -15.02
C ASP A 56 11.77 -3.83 -15.14
N ALA A 57 12.77 -4.57 -14.68
CA ALA A 57 12.75 -6.03 -14.63
C ALA A 57 11.99 -6.58 -13.41
N LEU A 58 11.43 -5.73 -12.56
CA LEU A 58 10.72 -6.09 -11.33
C LEU A 58 9.21 -5.80 -11.44
N PRO A 59 8.43 -6.61 -12.20
CA PRO A 59 7.02 -6.30 -12.52
C PRO A 59 6.12 -6.24 -11.28
N ASP A 60 6.54 -6.84 -10.20
CA ASP A 60 5.76 -7.02 -8.99
C ASP A 60 5.71 -5.74 -8.13
N PHE A 61 6.84 -5.03 -8.00
CA PHE A 61 6.94 -3.81 -7.21
C PHE A 61 7.64 -2.64 -7.93
N GLY A 62 8.30 -2.86 -9.06
CA GLY A 62 8.87 -1.80 -9.87
C GLY A 62 7.88 -0.70 -10.26
N PRO A 63 6.62 -1.01 -10.64
CA PRO A 63 5.61 0.02 -10.91
C PRO A 63 5.30 0.94 -9.73
N TYR A 64 5.54 0.49 -8.51
CA TYR A 64 5.27 1.19 -7.23
C TYR A 64 6.54 1.73 -6.58
N SER A 65 7.62 1.88 -7.34
CA SER A 65 8.93 2.21 -6.79
C SER A 65 9.51 3.51 -7.32
N VAL A 66 10.52 3.99 -6.60
CA VAL A 66 11.31 5.16 -6.94
C VAL A 66 12.78 4.87 -6.64
N LEU A 67 13.70 5.35 -7.50
CA LEU A 67 15.13 5.35 -7.24
C LEU A 67 15.62 6.79 -7.10
N LEU A 68 16.12 7.11 -5.90
CA LEU A 68 16.74 8.38 -5.56
C LEU A 68 18.25 8.29 -5.70
N ASP A 69 18.85 9.29 -6.30
CA ASP A 69 20.30 9.48 -6.42
C ASP A 69 20.73 10.67 -5.53
N LEU A 70 21.53 10.37 -4.52
CA LEU A 70 22.04 11.32 -3.54
C LEU A 70 23.48 11.73 -3.80
N THR A 71 24.09 11.30 -4.94
CA THR A 71 25.48 11.62 -5.27
C THR A 71 25.72 13.11 -5.48
N GLY A 72 24.68 13.88 -5.83
CA GLY A 72 24.73 15.33 -6.02
C GLY A 72 24.37 16.07 -4.73
N ASP A 73 23.09 16.24 -4.49
CA ASP A 73 22.55 16.97 -3.33
C ASP A 73 21.69 16.02 -2.48
N ILE A 74 22.06 15.87 -1.22
CA ILE A 74 21.35 15.02 -0.27
C ILE A 74 20.02 15.65 0.14
N ASP A 75 19.94 16.98 0.17
CA ASP A 75 18.72 17.69 0.56
C ASP A 75 17.68 17.73 -0.56
N ASP A 76 18.11 17.57 -1.83
CA ASP A 76 17.24 17.49 -2.99
C ASP A 76 17.70 16.42 -3.98
N PRO A 77 17.46 15.13 -3.68
CA PRO A 77 17.91 14.02 -4.50
C PRO A 77 17.36 14.04 -5.93
N GLN A 78 18.14 13.51 -6.85
CA GLN A 78 17.69 13.30 -8.23
C GLN A 78 16.78 12.05 -8.29
N LEU A 79 15.72 12.16 -9.10
CA LEU A 79 14.85 11.04 -9.45
C LEU A 79 15.44 10.30 -10.66
N ARG A 80 16.05 9.14 -10.42
CA ARG A 80 16.62 8.30 -11.49
C ARG A 80 15.57 7.40 -12.12
N PHE A 81 14.58 6.99 -11.33
CA PHE A 81 13.47 6.16 -11.77
C PHE A 81 12.23 6.46 -10.94
N VAL A 82 11.08 6.48 -11.59
CA VAL A 82 9.76 6.52 -10.93
C VAL A 82 8.85 5.53 -11.64
N GLY A 83 8.36 4.55 -10.91
CA GLY A 83 7.45 3.54 -11.40
C GLY A 83 6.12 4.14 -11.85
N ARG A 84 5.49 3.50 -12.83
CA ARG A 84 4.29 4.04 -13.51
C ARG A 84 3.10 4.31 -12.59
N GLU A 85 2.86 3.45 -11.61
CA GLU A 85 1.76 3.61 -10.67
C GLU A 85 2.01 4.80 -9.74
N LEU A 86 3.25 4.91 -9.24
CA LEU A 86 3.67 6.03 -8.40
C LEU A 86 3.68 7.35 -9.17
N ALA A 87 4.11 7.34 -10.43
CA ALA A 87 4.04 8.50 -11.32
C ALA A 87 2.59 8.93 -11.59
N SER A 88 1.70 7.97 -11.80
CA SER A 88 0.28 8.22 -12.01
C SER A 88 -0.39 8.85 -10.79
N GLU A 89 -0.11 8.33 -9.59
CA GLU A 89 -0.62 8.90 -8.33
C GLU A 89 -0.13 10.33 -8.12
N ALA A 90 1.16 10.58 -8.40
CA ALA A 90 1.75 11.91 -8.28
C ALA A 90 1.29 12.89 -9.39
N GLY A 91 0.48 12.45 -10.35
CA GLY A 91 0.02 13.25 -11.47
C GLY A 91 1.15 13.66 -12.44
N LEU A 92 2.21 12.87 -12.51
CA LEU A 92 3.34 13.10 -13.41
C LEU A 92 2.96 12.67 -14.83
N THR A 93 2.47 13.62 -15.62
CA THR A 93 2.12 13.40 -17.03
C THR A 93 3.26 13.91 -17.91
N GLY A 94 4.03 13.00 -18.52
CA GLY A 94 5.15 13.35 -19.40
C GLY A 94 6.51 12.98 -18.81
N ALA A 95 7.50 13.87 -18.97
CA ALA A 95 8.84 13.62 -18.44
C ALA A 95 8.82 13.67 -16.90
N CYS A 96 9.45 12.68 -16.28
CA CYS A 96 9.66 12.68 -14.82
C CYS A 96 10.48 13.91 -14.42
N PRO A 97 10.14 14.63 -13.34
CA PRO A 97 10.98 15.70 -12.82
C PRO A 97 12.36 15.16 -12.45
N ALA A 98 13.38 15.97 -12.65
CA ALA A 98 14.74 15.56 -12.36
C ALA A 98 15.04 15.52 -10.84
N LEU A 99 14.38 16.35 -10.07
CA LEU A 99 14.60 16.55 -8.63
C LEU A 99 13.35 16.22 -7.81
N LEU A 100 13.55 15.74 -6.60
CA LEU A 100 12.48 15.38 -5.69
C LEU A 100 11.63 16.59 -5.30
N SER A 101 12.22 17.78 -5.14
CA SER A 101 11.53 19.02 -4.83
C SER A 101 10.53 19.47 -5.93
N ALA A 102 10.73 19.03 -7.16
CA ALA A 102 9.85 19.35 -8.28
C ALA A 102 8.62 18.42 -8.40
N VAL A 103 8.51 17.41 -7.53
CA VAL A 103 7.34 16.53 -7.46
C VAL A 103 6.16 17.31 -6.88
N PRO A 104 4.94 17.16 -7.45
CA PRO A 104 3.76 17.80 -6.91
C PRO A 104 3.54 17.47 -5.43
N GLY A 105 3.36 18.48 -4.60
CA GLY A 105 3.03 18.33 -3.19
C GLY A 105 1.70 17.58 -3.03
N ARG A 106 1.48 16.95 -1.88
CA ARG A 106 0.30 16.12 -1.56
C ARG A 106 0.17 14.85 -2.42
N SER A 107 1.29 14.33 -2.92
CA SER A 107 1.38 13.00 -3.53
C SER A 107 2.11 12.04 -2.58
N VAL A 108 1.91 10.73 -2.76
CA VAL A 108 2.63 9.69 -2.01
C VAL A 108 4.13 9.83 -2.24
N LEU A 109 4.55 10.13 -3.48
CA LEU A 109 5.96 10.35 -3.81
C LEU A 109 6.55 11.53 -3.03
N SER A 110 5.80 12.61 -2.83
CA SER A 110 6.29 13.76 -2.04
C SER A 110 6.50 13.45 -0.56
N ARG A 111 5.83 12.41 -0.01
CA ARG A 111 5.97 12.00 1.39
C ARG A 111 7.25 11.23 1.67
N ILE A 112 7.97 10.78 0.65
CA ILE A 112 9.26 10.08 0.84
C ILE A 112 10.31 10.97 1.50
N THR A 113 10.19 12.30 1.34
CA THR A 113 11.07 13.29 1.98
C THR A 113 11.07 13.18 3.50
N ASP A 114 9.99 12.70 4.09
CA ASP A 114 9.86 12.57 5.54
C ASP A 114 10.69 11.42 6.11
N HIS A 115 11.15 10.50 5.26
CA HIS A 115 11.74 9.22 5.68
C HIS A 115 13.15 8.94 5.17
N TYR A 116 13.56 9.46 3.99
CA TYR A 116 14.81 9.01 3.38
C TYR A 116 16.07 9.41 4.17
N LEU A 117 16.04 10.52 4.90
CA LEU A 117 17.17 10.93 5.75
C LEU A 117 17.46 9.93 6.88
N GLN A 118 16.45 9.17 7.32
CA GLN A 118 16.65 8.14 8.35
C GLN A 118 17.50 6.98 7.84
N ILE A 119 17.46 6.67 6.54
CA ILE A 119 18.31 5.65 5.92
C ILE A 119 19.79 6.05 6.01
N LEU A 120 20.11 7.32 5.75
CA LEU A 120 21.48 7.82 5.80
C LEU A 120 22.06 7.70 7.22
N ALA A 121 21.23 7.93 8.23
CA ALA A 121 21.65 7.80 9.64
C ALA A 121 21.82 6.35 10.07
N ASN A 122 20.95 5.44 9.61
CA ASN A 122 20.90 4.05 10.06
C ASN A 122 21.65 3.09 9.13
N GLN A 123 21.89 3.47 7.88
CA GLN A 123 22.50 2.64 6.82
C GLN A 123 21.82 1.26 6.67
N ALA A 124 20.53 1.19 6.91
CA ALA A 124 19.74 -0.03 6.92
C ALA A 124 18.35 0.20 6.33
N PRO A 125 17.68 -0.84 5.83
CA PRO A 125 16.29 -0.77 5.37
C PRO A 125 15.35 -0.19 6.42
N ILE A 126 14.44 0.68 5.99
CA ILE A 126 13.45 1.32 6.87
C ILE A 126 12.06 1.09 6.30
N GLY A 127 11.19 0.45 7.09
CA GLY A 127 9.76 0.38 6.82
C GLY A 127 9.04 1.56 7.47
N PHE A 128 8.04 2.10 6.79
CA PHE A 128 7.20 3.19 7.30
C PHE A 128 5.74 3.00 6.92
N GLU A 129 4.88 3.60 7.71
CA GLU A 129 3.44 3.67 7.46
C GLU A 129 2.94 5.01 8.00
N ALA A 130 2.15 5.73 7.19
CA ALA A 130 1.56 6.99 7.59
C ALA A 130 0.29 7.29 6.80
N GLU A 131 -0.40 8.36 7.20
CA GLU A 131 -1.60 8.86 6.57
C GLU A 131 -1.42 10.34 6.21
N PHE A 132 -1.99 10.76 5.09
CA PHE A 132 -2.05 12.17 4.72
C PHE A 132 -3.27 12.46 3.85
N THR A 133 -3.61 13.75 3.72
CA THR A 133 -4.67 14.17 2.80
C THR A 133 -4.07 14.43 1.42
N GLY A 134 -4.47 13.62 0.44
CA GLY A 134 -4.04 13.72 -0.95
C GLY A 134 -4.51 15.00 -1.66
N ALA A 135 -4.14 15.14 -2.92
CA ALA A 135 -4.51 16.29 -3.75
C ALA A 135 -6.04 16.36 -4.02
N SER A 136 -6.71 15.22 -4.06
CA SER A 136 -8.18 15.10 -4.19
C SER A 136 -8.95 15.51 -2.93
N GLY A 137 -8.26 15.67 -1.79
CA GLY A 137 -8.87 15.87 -0.48
C GLY A 137 -9.20 14.57 0.26
N ALA A 138 -9.00 13.41 -0.37
CA ALA A 138 -9.20 12.12 0.26
C ALA A 138 -8.04 11.79 1.22
N ALA A 139 -8.35 11.06 2.30
CA ALA A 139 -7.35 10.50 3.18
C ALA A 139 -6.69 9.29 2.50
N LEU A 140 -5.37 9.30 2.43
CA LEU A 140 -4.54 8.26 1.86
C LEU A 140 -3.70 7.62 2.97
N LEU A 141 -3.90 6.34 3.20
CA LEU A 141 -2.98 5.52 3.99
C LEU A 141 -1.89 5.00 3.05
N TYR A 142 -0.64 5.28 3.36
CA TYR A 142 0.49 4.78 2.59
C TYR A 142 1.47 4.02 3.46
N ARG A 143 2.09 3.03 2.86
CA ARG A 143 3.09 2.19 3.48
C ARG A 143 4.23 1.97 2.50
N GLY A 144 5.46 1.96 2.99
CA GLY A 144 6.61 1.74 2.14
C GLY A 144 7.76 1.08 2.87
N ILE A 145 8.76 0.73 2.07
CA ILE A 145 10.08 0.36 2.51
C ILE A 145 11.10 1.16 1.69
N LEU A 146 12.10 1.70 2.37
CA LEU A 146 13.26 2.32 1.76
C LEU A 146 14.46 1.41 1.96
N LEU A 147 15.20 1.19 0.90
CA LEU A 147 16.30 0.25 0.79
C LEU A 147 17.56 0.99 0.37
N PRO A 148 18.63 0.96 1.15
CA PRO A 148 19.89 1.62 0.82
C PRO A 148 20.63 0.86 -0.26
N TYR A 149 21.16 1.60 -1.24
CA TYR A 149 22.05 1.10 -2.29
C TYR A 149 23.30 1.96 -2.36
N SER A 150 24.33 1.44 -3.00
CA SER A 150 25.64 2.07 -3.12
C SER A 150 26.16 1.98 -4.53
N SER A 151 26.96 2.98 -4.94
CA SER A 151 27.78 2.90 -6.16
C SER A 151 29.11 2.17 -5.93
N ASP A 152 29.58 2.11 -4.66
CA ASP A 152 30.92 1.62 -4.29
C ASP A 152 30.90 0.53 -3.17
N ARG A 153 29.71 0.10 -2.71
CA ARG A 153 29.48 -0.84 -1.59
C ARG A 153 29.91 -0.34 -0.21
N GLN A 154 30.20 0.95 -0.08
CA GLN A 154 30.69 1.55 1.17
C GLN A 154 29.79 2.70 1.64
N THR A 155 29.34 3.52 0.68
CA THR A 155 28.56 4.71 0.96
C THR A 155 27.12 4.52 0.49
N VAL A 156 26.13 4.89 1.30
CA VAL A 156 24.72 4.97 0.86
C VAL A 156 24.57 6.25 0.04
N ASP A 157 24.54 6.11 -1.27
CA ASP A 157 24.39 7.20 -2.24
C ASP A 157 23.20 7.02 -3.18
N PHE A 158 22.47 5.90 -3.02
CA PHE A 158 21.18 5.66 -3.66
C PHE A 158 20.17 5.10 -2.65
N ILE A 159 18.90 5.40 -2.88
CA ILE A 159 17.78 4.83 -2.10
C ILE A 159 16.71 4.35 -3.06
N TYR A 160 16.36 3.07 -2.93
CA TYR A 160 15.25 2.48 -3.65
C TYR A 160 14.05 2.38 -2.73
N GLY A 161 12.99 3.10 -3.05
CA GLY A 161 11.73 3.10 -2.31
C GLY A 161 10.68 2.27 -3.02
N VAL A 162 9.97 1.41 -2.28
CA VAL A 162 8.78 0.70 -2.75
C VAL A 162 7.62 1.11 -1.86
N ILE A 163 6.60 1.74 -2.45
CA ILE A 163 5.52 2.39 -1.71
C ILE A 163 4.19 1.98 -2.32
N ASN A 164 3.27 1.55 -1.50
CA ASN A 164 1.88 1.37 -1.88
C ASN A 164 0.96 2.22 -1.00
N TRP A 165 -0.23 2.48 -1.50
CA TRP A 165 -1.21 3.33 -0.83
C TRP A 165 -2.62 2.84 -1.07
N LYS A 166 -3.49 3.30 -0.20
CA LYS A 166 -4.93 3.06 -0.29
C LYS A 166 -5.67 4.32 0.10
N GLU A 167 -6.65 4.69 -0.69
CA GLU A 167 -7.61 5.72 -0.32
C GLU A 167 -8.54 5.17 0.75
N ILE A 168 -8.63 5.89 1.87
CA ILE A 168 -9.56 5.58 2.94
C ILE A 168 -10.88 6.23 2.55
N ALA A 169 -11.93 5.42 2.35
CA ALA A 169 -13.27 5.95 2.14
C ALA A 169 -13.66 6.83 3.31
N ASP A 170 -14.20 8.02 3.01
CA ASP A 170 -14.71 8.92 4.03
C ASP A 170 -15.76 8.18 4.87
N GLN A 171 -15.50 8.06 6.17
CA GLN A 171 -16.41 7.35 7.08
C GLN A 171 -17.82 7.89 7.02
N HIS A 172 -17.97 9.21 6.76
CA HIS A 172 -19.25 9.84 6.61
C HIS A 172 -20.04 9.31 5.40
N ILE A 173 -19.36 9.06 4.27
CA ILE A 173 -19.98 8.49 3.06
C ILE A 173 -20.32 7.01 3.29
N ALA A 174 -19.48 6.29 4.00
CA ALA A 174 -19.74 4.89 4.35
C ALA A 174 -20.93 4.76 5.31
N ASP A 175 -21.03 5.62 6.31
CA ASP A 175 -22.14 5.66 7.27
C ASP A 175 -23.45 6.10 6.57
N GLU A 176 -23.40 7.08 5.67
CA GLU A 176 -24.54 7.55 4.89
C GLU A 176 -25.05 6.46 3.94
N LEU A 177 -24.14 5.69 3.32
CA LEU A 177 -24.49 4.57 2.46
C LEU A 177 -25.12 3.41 3.26
N LEU A 178 -24.56 3.10 4.43
CA LEU A 178 -25.14 2.09 5.33
C LEU A 178 -26.54 2.49 5.80
N LEU A 179 -26.73 3.76 6.15
CA LEU A 179 -28.02 4.29 6.53
C LEU A 179 -29.04 4.22 5.38
N ALA A 180 -28.63 4.53 4.15
CA ALA A 180 -29.45 4.44 2.97
C ALA A 180 -29.85 2.99 2.65
N ILE A 181 -28.95 2.04 2.81
CA ILE A 181 -29.22 0.60 2.65
C ILE A 181 -30.21 0.14 3.70
N ASP A 182 -30.02 0.51 4.97
CA ASP A 182 -30.91 0.13 6.06
C ASP A 182 -32.33 0.68 5.88
N GLN A 183 -32.44 1.93 5.39
CA GLN A 183 -33.72 2.54 5.03
C GLN A 183 -34.41 1.83 3.86
N SER A 184 -33.65 1.40 2.84
CA SER A 184 -34.21 0.70 1.69
C SER A 184 -34.71 -0.71 2.03
N LEU A 185 -34.05 -1.38 3.00
CA LEU A 185 -34.45 -2.69 3.50
C LEU A 185 -35.63 -2.60 4.51
N ALA A 186 -35.82 -1.44 5.14
CA ALA A 186 -36.91 -1.20 6.08
C ALA A 186 -38.21 -0.76 5.43
N MET A 187 -38.23 -0.45 4.11
CA MET A 187 -39.48 -0.16 3.41
C MET A 187 -40.30 -1.45 3.22
N PRO A 188 -41.51 -1.57 3.81
CA PRO A 188 -42.36 -2.72 3.55
C PRO A 188 -42.77 -2.69 2.09
N GLU A 189 -42.72 -3.85 1.41
CA GLU A 189 -43.38 -4.05 0.13
C GLU A 189 -44.84 -3.65 0.27
N GLU A 190 -45.25 -2.56 -0.41
CA GLU A 190 -46.66 -2.26 -0.54
C GLU A 190 -47.32 -3.44 -1.25
N ALA A 191 -48.08 -4.19 -0.50
CA ALA A 191 -48.90 -5.28 -1.01
C ALA A 191 -49.79 -4.72 -2.12
N ASP A 192 -49.57 -5.19 -3.32
CA ASP A 192 -50.47 -5.03 -4.45
C ASP A 192 -51.85 -5.60 -4.04
N SER A 193 -52.71 -4.74 -3.50
CA SER A 193 -54.11 -5.07 -3.23
C SER A 193 -54.85 -5.06 -4.58
N GLY A 194 -54.93 -6.25 -5.14
CA GLY A 194 -55.68 -6.52 -6.34
C GLY A 194 -57.11 -5.92 -6.29
N SER A 195 -57.38 -5.02 -7.19
CA SER A 195 -58.70 -4.51 -7.50
C SER A 195 -59.53 -5.63 -8.15
N GLU A 196 -60.32 -6.34 -7.37
CA GLU A 196 -61.43 -7.15 -7.85
C GLU A 196 -62.47 -6.24 -8.52
N ARG A 197 -62.45 -6.20 -9.86
CA ARG A 197 -63.54 -5.67 -10.63
C ARG A 197 -64.66 -6.70 -10.67
N THR A 198 -65.69 -6.47 -9.88
CA THR A 198 -66.99 -7.11 -9.98
C THR A 198 -67.61 -6.77 -11.33
N LEU A 199 -67.76 -7.78 -12.17
CA LEU A 199 -68.63 -7.69 -13.39
C LEU A 199 -70.10 -7.84 -12.95
N GLU A 200 -70.80 -6.73 -12.92
CA GLU A 200 -72.21 -6.71 -12.73
C GLU A 200 -72.88 -6.85 -14.12
N THR A 201 -73.47 -7.99 -14.31
CA THR A 201 -74.34 -8.33 -15.44
C THR A 201 -75.67 -7.53 -15.32
N ALA A 202 -75.92 -6.67 -16.27
CA ALA A 202 -77.27 -6.14 -16.44
C ALA A 202 -77.89 -6.79 -17.69
N GLU A 203 -78.78 -7.70 -17.38
CA GLU A 203 -79.83 -8.22 -18.32
C GLU A 203 -81.01 -7.27 -18.33
N THR A 204 -81.56 -7.07 -19.48
CA THR A 204 -83.04 -6.95 -19.71
C THR A 204 -83.46 -5.79 -20.57
N LEU A 205 -84.08 -6.20 -21.65
CA LEU A 205 -85.16 -5.69 -22.53
C LEU A 205 -84.75 -4.92 -23.74
#